data_874ba7d1311d89ae51453a4d0afa7bea
#
_entry.id   874ba7d1311d89ae51453a4d0afa7bea
#
_cell.length_a   1.000
_cell.length_b   1.000
_cell.length_c   1.000
_cell.angle_alpha   90.00
_cell.angle_beta   90.00
_cell.angle_gamma   90.00
#
_symmetry.space_group_name_H-M   'P 1'
#
loop_
_entity.id
_entity.type
_entity.pdbx_description
1 polymer ?
#
loop_
_entity_poly.entity_id
_entity_poly.type
_entity_poly.pdbx_seq_one_letter_code
_entity_poly.pdbx_strand_id
1 'polypeptide(L)'
;MPSKSKAKGNSWELDVAKFLSDTYGSTFLRVPSSGAFVGGKNTHRKSSLDAGQLASKKGDIHPPMGWKHFNLECKSYADFPFHQLWYADVKILDSWIAQQKDVEDKGDLNLILIKISRKGQWVVFPQNLGFVADRSLQYKGWMFVEWDQFWSVTENVRLVKELSSK
;
A
#
# COMPACT_ATOMS: atom_id res chain seq x y z
N MET A 1 -21.58 7.78 -14.08
CA MET A 1 -21.17 6.44 -13.64
C MET A 1 -19.64 6.36 -13.57
N PRO A 2 -19.06 5.76 -12.56
CA PRO A 2 -17.61 5.56 -12.53
C PRO A 2 -17.19 4.62 -13.68
N SER A 3 -16.01 4.87 -14.27
CA SER A 3 -15.45 3.97 -15.28
C SER A 3 -15.23 2.56 -14.70
N LYS A 4 -15.23 1.52 -15.57
CA LYS A 4 -14.99 0.13 -15.13
C LYS A 4 -13.65 -0.04 -14.37
N SER A 5 -12.64 0.73 -14.72
CA SER A 5 -11.34 0.73 -14.01
C SER A 5 -11.45 1.33 -12.61
N LYS A 6 -12.17 2.44 -12.44
CA LYS A 6 -12.42 3.06 -11.13
C LYS A 6 -13.25 2.15 -10.22
N ALA A 7 -14.26 1.46 -10.77
CA ALA A 7 -15.04 0.49 -10.00
C ALA A 7 -14.19 -0.69 -9.49
N LYS A 8 -13.24 -1.19 -10.30
CA LYS A 8 -12.31 -2.27 -9.90
C LYS A 8 -11.33 -1.82 -8.82
N GLY A 9 -10.81 -0.60 -8.92
CA GLY A 9 -9.96 -0.02 -7.88
C GLY A 9 -10.68 0.09 -6.55
N ASN A 10 -11.88 0.67 -6.55
CA ASN A 10 -12.71 0.80 -5.35
C ASN A 10 -13.05 -0.56 -4.72
N SER A 11 -13.32 -1.59 -5.53
CA SER A 11 -13.57 -2.95 -5.02
C SER A 11 -12.33 -3.54 -4.35
N TRP A 12 -11.15 -3.34 -4.93
CA TRP A 12 -9.89 -3.82 -4.33
C TRP A 12 -9.59 -3.14 -3.01
N GLU A 13 -9.74 -1.83 -2.91
CA GLU A 13 -9.57 -1.09 -1.66
C GLU A 13 -10.51 -1.59 -0.55
N LEU A 14 -11.77 -1.91 -0.89
CA LEU A 14 -12.74 -2.50 0.05
C LEU A 14 -12.34 -3.92 0.49
N ASP A 15 -11.88 -4.76 -0.45
CA ASP A 15 -11.38 -6.11 -0.16
C ASP A 15 -10.19 -6.05 0.82
N VAL A 16 -9.26 -5.13 0.59
CA VAL A 16 -8.09 -4.90 1.46
C VAL A 16 -8.52 -4.42 2.84
N ALA A 17 -9.41 -3.42 2.92
CA ALA A 17 -9.90 -2.91 4.20
C ALA A 17 -10.57 -4.01 5.04
N LYS A 18 -11.39 -4.85 4.39
CA LYS A 18 -12.02 -6.01 5.03
C LYS A 18 -10.98 -7.03 5.50
N PHE A 19 -10.04 -7.40 4.64
CA PHE A 19 -8.96 -8.34 4.98
C PHE A 19 -8.15 -7.88 6.21
N LEU A 20 -7.73 -6.62 6.23
CA LEU A 20 -6.98 -6.06 7.35
C LEU A 20 -7.81 -6.01 8.63
N SER A 21 -9.10 -5.67 8.52
CA SER A 21 -10.01 -5.65 9.65
C SER A 21 -10.18 -7.05 10.27
N ASP A 22 -10.34 -8.07 9.44
CA ASP A 22 -10.45 -9.46 9.86
C ASP A 22 -9.13 -9.96 10.48
N THR A 23 -7.99 -9.59 9.87
CA THR A 23 -6.65 -10.02 10.31
C THR A 23 -6.27 -9.44 11.68
N TYR A 24 -6.56 -8.17 11.91
CA TYR A 24 -6.13 -7.46 13.12
C TYR A 24 -7.22 -7.29 14.19
N GLY A 25 -8.44 -7.71 13.91
CA GLY A 25 -9.57 -7.55 14.83
C GLY A 25 -9.87 -6.07 15.15
N SER A 26 -9.62 -5.18 14.19
CA SER A 26 -9.79 -3.72 14.34
C SER A 26 -10.32 -3.13 13.04
N THR A 27 -11.00 -2.00 13.09
CA THR A 27 -11.63 -1.42 11.92
C THR A 27 -10.65 -0.68 11.03
N PHE A 28 -10.49 -1.13 9.80
CA PHE A 28 -9.80 -0.44 8.71
C PHE A 28 -10.85 0.05 7.71
N LEU A 29 -10.72 1.27 7.24
CA LEU A 29 -11.70 1.89 6.34
C LEU A 29 -11.02 2.36 5.05
N ARG A 30 -11.73 2.21 3.95
CA ARG A 30 -11.33 2.80 2.67
C ARG A 30 -11.40 4.33 2.75
N VAL A 31 -10.37 5.02 2.25
CA VAL A 31 -10.36 6.48 2.12
C VAL A 31 -10.84 6.89 0.73
N PRO A 32 -12.01 7.51 0.59
CA PRO A 32 -12.47 8.01 -0.70
C PRO A 32 -11.52 9.09 -1.26
N SER A 33 -11.06 8.93 -2.50
CA SER A 33 -10.20 9.90 -3.20
C SER A 33 -8.86 10.22 -2.49
N SER A 34 -8.27 9.24 -1.81
CA SER A 34 -7.07 9.37 -0.98
C SER A 34 -5.88 10.03 -1.69
N GLY A 35 -5.47 9.55 -2.84
CA GLY A 35 -4.29 10.05 -3.55
C GLY A 35 -4.40 11.49 -4.07
N ALA A 36 -5.61 12.02 -4.24
CA ALA A 36 -5.84 13.37 -4.74
C ALA A 36 -5.88 14.45 -3.65
N PHE A 37 -5.95 14.06 -2.36
CA PHE A 37 -6.16 15.04 -1.30
C PHE A 37 -4.89 15.74 -0.83
N VAL A 38 -3.80 15.02 -0.64
CA VAL A 38 -2.52 15.57 -0.12
C VAL A 38 -1.30 15.32 -1.03
N GLY A 39 -1.44 14.51 -2.07
CA GLY A 39 -0.35 14.21 -3.02
C GLY A 39 -0.37 15.07 -4.29
N GLY A 40 0.68 14.98 -5.10
CA GLY A 40 0.79 15.66 -6.39
C GLY A 40 0.62 17.17 -6.27
N LYS A 41 -0.31 17.75 -7.05
CA LYS A 41 -0.59 19.19 -7.05
C LYS A 41 -1.15 19.73 -5.72
N ASN A 42 -1.58 18.87 -4.81
CA ASN A 42 -2.19 19.22 -3.52
C ASN A 42 -1.24 19.09 -2.33
N THR A 43 0.05 18.91 -2.56
CA THR A 43 1.08 18.81 -1.49
C THR A 43 1.08 20.01 -0.53
N HIS A 44 0.68 21.19 -1.00
CA HIS A 44 0.51 22.38 -0.15
C HIS A 44 -0.49 22.16 1.01
N ARG A 45 -1.47 21.27 0.85
CA ARG A 45 -2.43 20.94 1.91
C ARG A 45 -1.78 20.20 3.08
N LYS A 46 -0.66 19.49 2.83
CA LYS A 46 0.08 18.78 3.86
C LYS A 46 0.59 19.73 4.96
N SER A 47 1.01 20.93 4.59
CA SER A 47 1.49 21.95 5.54
C SER A 47 0.38 22.66 6.33
N SER A 48 -0.87 22.59 5.87
CA SER A 48 -2.01 23.24 6.49
C SER A 48 -2.89 22.34 7.37
N LEU A 49 -2.60 21.03 7.38
CA LEU A 49 -3.35 20.04 8.16
C LEU A 49 -2.58 19.66 9.44
N ASP A 50 -3.31 19.38 10.52
CA ASP A 50 -2.70 18.80 11.71
C ASP A 50 -2.32 17.32 11.49
N ALA A 51 -1.51 16.75 12.40
CA ALA A 51 -1.00 15.40 12.30
C ALA A 51 -2.11 14.33 12.25
N GLY A 52 -3.21 14.53 12.94
CA GLY A 52 -4.37 13.64 12.92
C GLY A 52 -5.12 13.70 11.58
N GLN A 53 -5.29 14.89 11.05
CA GLN A 53 -5.92 15.09 9.73
C GLN A 53 -5.06 14.52 8.59
N LEU A 54 -3.73 14.66 8.67
CA LEU A 54 -2.80 14.06 7.73
C LEU A 54 -2.85 12.53 7.78
N ALA A 55 -2.78 11.94 8.96
CA ALA A 55 -2.83 10.49 9.14
C ALA A 55 -4.14 9.89 8.60
N SER A 56 -5.27 10.61 8.71
CA SER A 56 -6.55 10.17 8.18
C SER A 56 -6.70 10.29 6.67
N LYS A 57 -5.75 10.93 5.98
CA LYS A 57 -5.79 11.21 4.53
C LYS A 57 -4.64 10.57 3.75
N LYS A 58 -3.74 9.90 4.44
CA LYS A 58 -2.58 9.24 3.86
C LYS A 58 -2.94 7.82 3.41
N GLY A 59 -2.57 7.48 2.18
CA GLY A 59 -2.86 6.18 1.59
C GLY A 59 -4.34 5.95 1.25
N ASP A 60 -4.65 4.74 0.81
CA ASP A 60 -6.00 4.33 0.38
C ASP A 60 -6.82 3.73 1.52
N ILE A 61 -6.18 3.34 2.61
CA ILE A 61 -6.80 2.69 3.77
C ILE A 61 -6.50 3.50 5.03
N HIS A 62 -7.56 3.87 5.72
CA HIS A 62 -7.49 4.50 7.04
C HIS A 62 -7.38 3.43 8.13
N PRO A 63 -6.24 3.39 8.88
CA PRO A 63 -6.02 2.40 9.91
C PRO A 63 -6.77 2.75 11.22
N PRO A 64 -6.87 1.81 12.17
CA PRO A 64 -7.39 2.09 13.51
C PRO A 64 -6.50 3.06 14.28
N MET A 65 -7.07 3.65 15.34
CA MET A 65 -6.35 4.55 16.24
C MET A 65 -5.07 3.89 16.78
N GLY A 66 -3.98 4.66 16.82
CA GLY A 66 -2.68 4.18 17.27
C GLY A 66 -1.74 3.70 16.16
N TRP A 67 -2.23 3.49 14.95
CA TRP A 67 -1.41 3.15 13.78
C TRP A 67 -0.93 4.42 13.06
N LYS A 68 0.00 5.13 13.67
CA LYS A 68 0.43 6.47 13.22
C LYS A 68 1.29 6.45 11.95
N HIS A 69 1.98 5.34 11.72
CA HIS A 69 2.98 5.17 10.65
C HIS A 69 2.53 4.19 9.57
N PHE A 70 1.24 4.15 9.29
CA PHE A 70 0.66 3.27 8.28
C PHE A 70 0.39 4.04 6.98
N ASN A 71 1.12 3.70 5.91
CA ASN A 71 0.95 4.28 4.59
C ASN A 71 0.78 3.16 3.56
N LEU A 72 -0.46 2.90 3.17
CA LEU A 72 -0.82 1.79 2.30
C LEU A 72 -1.52 2.28 1.04
N GLU A 73 -0.98 1.90 -0.11
CA GLU A 73 -1.55 2.14 -1.44
C GLU A 73 -2.13 0.84 -2.01
N CYS A 74 -3.28 0.93 -2.64
CA CYS A 74 -3.95 -0.18 -3.34
C CYS A 74 -3.90 0.05 -4.85
N LYS A 75 -3.43 -0.94 -5.60
CA LYS A 75 -3.36 -0.87 -7.07
C LYS A 75 -4.07 -2.06 -7.69
N SER A 76 -5.00 -1.80 -8.61
CA SER A 76 -5.72 -2.84 -9.34
C SER A 76 -5.64 -2.61 -10.83
N TYR A 77 -5.00 -3.54 -11.54
CA TYR A 77 -4.71 -3.41 -12.96
C TYR A 77 -5.08 -4.69 -13.74
N ALA A 78 -5.28 -4.53 -15.05
CA ALA A 78 -5.57 -5.67 -15.92
C ALA A 78 -4.32 -6.53 -16.16
N ASP A 79 -3.15 -5.89 -16.25
CA ASP A 79 -1.87 -6.54 -16.52
C ASP A 79 -0.71 -5.82 -15.83
N PHE A 80 0.42 -6.53 -15.69
CA PHE A 80 1.65 -6.01 -15.11
C PHE A 80 2.85 -6.70 -15.78
N PRO A 81 3.91 -5.97 -16.15
CA PRO A 81 5.05 -6.54 -16.86
C PRO A 81 6.04 -7.24 -15.91
N PHE A 82 5.64 -8.33 -15.25
CA PHE A 82 6.45 -9.06 -14.26
C PHE A 82 7.85 -9.43 -14.76
N HIS A 83 7.97 -9.81 -16.04
CA HIS A 83 9.24 -10.17 -16.64
C HIS A 83 10.27 -9.03 -16.64
N GLN A 84 9.81 -7.78 -16.71
CA GLN A 84 10.70 -6.61 -16.71
C GLN A 84 11.34 -6.36 -15.34
N LEU A 85 10.77 -6.86 -14.23
CA LEU A 85 11.38 -6.74 -12.91
C LEU A 85 12.81 -7.31 -12.83
N TRP A 86 13.14 -8.24 -13.75
CA TRP A 86 14.44 -8.90 -13.79
C TRP A 86 15.54 -8.11 -14.51
N TYR A 87 15.19 -7.24 -15.46
CA TYR A 87 16.20 -6.67 -16.36
C TYR A 87 15.95 -5.24 -16.84
N ALA A 88 14.81 -4.66 -16.51
CA ALA A 88 14.42 -3.34 -17.02
C ALA A 88 13.72 -2.50 -15.97
N ASP A 89 13.60 -1.21 -16.24
CA ASP A 89 12.78 -0.30 -15.45
C ASP A 89 11.29 -0.56 -15.71
N VAL A 90 10.54 -0.72 -14.63
CA VAL A 90 9.08 -0.88 -14.67
C VAL A 90 8.44 0.46 -14.32
N LYS A 91 8.20 1.29 -15.35
CA LYS A 91 7.71 2.68 -15.20
C LYS A 91 6.44 2.79 -14.36
N ILE A 92 5.51 1.83 -14.49
CA ILE A 92 4.28 1.84 -13.71
C ILE A 92 4.56 1.62 -12.22
N LEU A 93 5.48 0.71 -11.87
CA LEU A 93 5.88 0.47 -10.49
C LEU A 93 6.66 1.67 -9.92
N ASP A 94 7.54 2.26 -10.72
CA ASP A 94 8.26 3.49 -10.33
C ASP A 94 7.27 4.62 -10.01
N SER A 95 6.20 4.76 -10.77
CA SER A 95 5.16 5.78 -10.52
C SER A 95 4.38 5.51 -9.23
N TRP A 96 4.09 4.26 -8.90
CA TRP A 96 3.41 3.91 -7.63
C TRP A 96 4.30 4.15 -6.42
N ILE A 97 5.58 3.79 -6.53
CA ILE A 97 6.56 4.06 -5.48
C ILE A 97 6.73 5.57 -5.26
N ALA A 98 6.84 6.34 -6.33
CA ALA A 98 6.94 7.79 -6.26
C ALA A 98 5.70 8.42 -5.60
N GLN A 99 4.49 7.97 -5.99
CA GLN A 99 3.24 8.43 -5.39
C GLN A 99 3.19 8.17 -3.88
N GLN A 100 3.62 6.99 -3.44
CA GLN A 100 3.63 6.65 -2.02
C GLN A 100 4.65 7.48 -1.23
N LYS A 101 5.84 7.68 -1.79
CA LYS A 101 6.88 8.54 -1.20
C LYS A 101 6.49 10.00 -1.10
N ASP A 102 5.66 10.50 -2.01
CA ASP A 102 5.20 11.89 -2.03
C ASP A 102 4.36 12.26 -0.78
N VAL A 103 3.73 11.28 -0.18
CA VAL A 103 2.87 11.46 1.02
C VAL A 103 3.48 10.88 2.29
N GLU A 104 4.63 10.18 2.22
CA GLU A 104 5.24 9.54 3.38
C GLU A 104 5.78 10.54 4.41
N ASP A 105 5.68 10.18 5.67
CA ASP A 105 6.38 10.83 6.77
C ASP A 105 7.51 9.93 7.30
N LYS A 106 8.46 10.54 8.00
CA LYS A 106 9.59 9.78 8.57
C LYS A 106 9.07 8.69 9.52
N GLY A 107 9.48 7.46 9.23
CA GLY A 107 9.12 6.28 10.02
C GLY A 107 7.87 5.54 9.53
N ASP A 108 7.25 6.00 8.45
CA ASP A 108 6.10 5.32 7.87
C ASP A 108 6.45 3.94 7.33
N LEU A 109 5.59 2.99 7.61
CA LEU A 109 5.54 1.71 6.91
C LEU A 109 4.84 1.90 5.57
N ASN A 110 5.59 1.82 4.50
CA ASN A 110 5.08 1.91 3.14
C ASN A 110 4.75 0.52 2.59
N LEU A 111 3.49 0.29 2.26
CA LEU A 111 3.02 -0.93 1.61
C LEU A 111 2.24 -0.59 0.33
N ILE A 112 2.53 -1.30 -0.76
CA ILE A 112 1.72 -1.24 -1.98
C ILE A 112 1.08 -2.62 -2.18
N LEU A 113 -0.24 -2.68 -2.12
CA LEU A 113 -1.00 -3.91 -2.31
C LEU A 113 -1.59 -3.96 -3.72
N ILE A 114 -1.13 -4.92 -4.50
CA ILE A 114 -1.41 -4.98 -5.93
C ILE A 114 -2.32 -6.17 -6.25
N LYS A 115 -3.34 -5.93 -7.08
CA LYS A 115 -4.20 -6.96 -7.68
C LYS A 115 -4.09 -6.88 -9.19
N ILE A 116 -3.62 -7.95 -9.83
CA ILE A 116 -3.57 -8.06 -11.28
C ILE A 116 -4.61 -9.09 -11.74
N SER A 117 -5.47 -8.70 -12.64
CA SER A 117 -6.57 -9.54 -13.14
C SER A 117 -6.04 -10.89 -13.65
N ARG A 118 -6.58 -11.98 -13.12
CA ARG A 118 -6.22 -13.36 -13.46
C ARG A 118 -4.78 -13.78 -13.15
N LYS A 119 -3.97 -12.92 -12.52
CA LYS A 119 -2.57 -13.21 -12.18
C LYS A 119 -2.29 -13.20 -10.67
N GLY A 120 -3.26 -12.79 -9.84
CA GLY A 120 -3.16 -12.85 -8.39
C GLY A 120 -2.93 -11.49 -7.72
N GLN A 121 -2.40 -11.55 -6.52
CA GLN A 121 -2.21 -10.42 -5.63
C GLN A 121 -0.79 -10.42 -5.07
N TRP A 122 -0.23 -9.24 -4.84
CA TRP A 122 1.13 -9.06 -4.34
C TRP A 122 1.22 -7.95 -3.30
N VAL A 123 2.25 -8.05 -2.47
CA VAL A 123 2.65 -7.05 -1.49
C VAL A 123 4.02 -6.51 -1.89
N VAL A 124 4.14 -5.21 -2.02
CA VAL A 124 5.39 -4.52 -2.34
C VAL A 124 5.76 -3.59 -1.20
N PHE A 125 6.99 -3.67 -0.72
CA PHE A 125 7.46 -2.93 0.43
C PHE A 125 8.97 -2.64 0.33
N PRO A 126 9.49 -1.61 1.01
CA PRO A 126 10.93 -1.36 1.09
C PRO A 126 11.66 -2.56 1.68
N GLN A 127 12.78 -2.95 1.08
CA GLN A 127 13.65 -3.96 1.68
C GLN A 127 14.19 -3.49 3.05
N ASN A 128 14.72 -4.40 3.86
CA ASN A 128 15.31 -4.12 5.18
C ASN A 128 14.30 -3.77 6.29
N LEU A 129 13.02 -4.07 6.12
CA LEU A 129 12.01 -3.95 7.18
C LEU A 129 11.90 -5.19 8.07
N GLY A 130 12.59 -6.27 7.72
CA GLY A 130 12.57 -7.52 8.47
C GLY A 130 11.44 -8.49 8.08
N PHE A 131 10.65 -8.18 7.05
CA PHE A 131 9.66 -9.12 6.52
C PHE A 131 10.31 -10.37 5.92
N VAL A 132 9.65 -11.50 6.07
CA VAL A 132 10.11 -12.81 5.62
C VAL A 132 9.23 -13.32 4.48
N ALA A 133 9.86 -13.87 3.44
CA ALA A 133 9.17 -14.55 2.35
C ALA A 133 10.11 -15.61 1.74
N ASP A 134 9.57 -16.79 1.39
CA ASP A 134 10.35 -17.86 0.75
C ASP A 134 10.76 -17.46 -0.67
N ARG A 135 9.90 -16.72 -1.36
CA ARG A 135 10.13 -16.24 -2.72
C ARG A 135 9.81 -14.75 -2.80
N SER A 136 10.74 -13.99 -3.34
CA SER A 136 10.58 -12.56 -3.55
C SER A 136 11.38 -12.10 -4.76
N LEU A 137 10.94 -11.03 -5.39
CA LEU A 137 11.70 -10.29 -6.37
C LEU A 137 12.17 -8.98 -5.75
N GLN A 138 13.38 -8.58 -6.07
CA GLN A 138 13.91 -7.28 -5.66
C GLN A 138 13.83 -6.30 -6.82
N TYR A 139 13.40 -5.07 -6.53
CA TYR A 139 13.33 -4.01 -7.50
C TYR A 139 13.65 -2.66 -6.85
N LYS A 140 14.80 -2.08 -7.22
CA LYS A 140 15.22 -0.73 -6.78
C LYS A 140 15.08 -0.47 -5.27
N GLY A 141 15.48 -1.45 -4.44
CA GLY A 141 15.37 -1.34 -2.98
C GLY A 141 13.99 -1.70 -2.42
N TRP A 142 13.11 -2.24 -3.24
CA TRP A 142 11.81 -2.76 -2.85
C TRP A 142 11.75 -4.27 -3.03
N MET A 143 10.95 -4.92 -2.20
CA MET A 143 10.61 -6.35 -2.29
C MET A 143 9.23 -6.49 -2.90
N PHE A 144 9.07 -7.48 -3.76
CA PHE A 144 7.83 -7.85 -4.43
C PHE A 144 7.51 -9.30 -4.07
N VAL A 145 6.47 -9.52 -3.27
CA VAL A 145 6.12 -10.82 -2.68
C VAL A 145 4.68 -11.17 -3.01
N GLU A 146 4.41 -12.42 -3.31
CA GLU A 146 3.05 -12.91 -3.51
C GLU A 146 2.24 -12.82 -2.20
N TRP A 147 0.94 -12.53 -2.32
CA TRP A 147 0.04 -12.22 -1.20
C TRP A 147 0.02 -13.29 -0.11
N ASP A 148 -0.21 -14.56 -0.49
CA ASP A 148 -0.32 -15.64 0.49
C ASP A 148 1.02 -15.92 1.17
N GLN A 149 2.12 -15.80 0.45
CA GLN A 149 3.46 -15.94 1.05
C GLN A 149 3.76 -14.85 2.08
N PHE A 150 3.27 -13.64 1.86
CA PHE A 150 3.47 -12.56 2.82
C PHE A 150 2.58 -12.71 4.06
N TRP A 151 1.27 -12.86 3.85
CA TRP A 151 0.29 -12.81 4.93
C TRP A 151 0.11 -14.11 5.71
N SER A 152 0.56 -15.27 5.18
CA SER A 152 0.59 -16.52 5.93
C SER A 152 1.70 -16.58 7.00
N VAL A 153 2.69 -15.69 6.91
CA VAL A 153 3.78 -15.60 7.89
C VAL A 153 3.33 -14.75 9.08
N THR A 154 3.11 -15.39 10.23
CA THR A 154 2.65 -14.73 11.47
C THR A 154 3.56 -13.57 11.88
N GLU A 155 4.87 -13.71 11.67
CA GLU A 155 5.86 -12.67 11.97
C GLU A 155 5.63 -11.42 11.11
N ASN A 156 5.31 -11.56 9.82
CA ASN A 156 4.99 -10.44 8.96
C ASN A 156 3.75 -9.69 9.44
N VAL A 157 2.69 -10.43 9.81
CA VAL A 157 1.45 -9.85 10.35
C VAL A 157 1.74 -9.05 11.62
N ARG A 158 2.54 -9.62 12.54
CA ARG A 158 2.98 -8.93 13.77
C ARG A 158 3.79 -7.68 13.46
N LEU A 159 4.74 -7.79 12.55
CA LEU A 159 5.66 -6.70 12.20
C LEU A 159 4.96 -5.52 11.51
N VAL A 160 3.97 -5.78 10.66
CA VAL A 160 3.13 -4.70 10.07
C VAL A 160 2.49 -3.86 11.18
N LYS A 161 1.92 -4.49 12.21
CA LYS A 161 1.32 -3.78 13.34
C LYS A 161 2.37 -3.00 14.13
N GLU A 162 3.50 -3.62 14.45
CA GLU A 162 4.58 -2.98 15.22
C GLU A 162 5.15 -1.75 14.52
N LEU A 163 5.49 -1.86 13.24
CA LEU A 163 6.05 -0.77 12.46
C LEU A 163 5.06 0.38 12.26
N SER A 164 3.78 0.07 12.18
CA SER A 164 2.73 1.07 12.03
C SER A 164 2.37 1.79 13.32
N SER A 165 2.70 1.22 14.48
CA SER A 165 2.27 1.71 15.80
C SER A 165 3.38 2.45 16.57
N LYS A 166 4.59 2.48 16.05
CA LYS A 166 5.75 3.20 16.64
C LYS A 166 5.62 4.69 16.40
#